data_f538cfc865dd181f0b16971f87524167
#
_entry.id   f538cfc865dd181f0b16971f87524167
#
_cell.length_a   1.000
_cell.length_b   1.000
_cell.length_c   1.000
_cell.angle_alpha   90.00
_cell.angle_beta   90.00
_cell.angle_gamma   90.00
#
_symmetry.space_group_name_H-M   'P 1'
#
loop_
_entity.id
_entity.type
_entity.pdbx_description
1 polymer ?
#
loop_
_entity_poly.entity_id
_entity_poly.type
_entity_poly.pdbx_seq_one_letter_code
_entity_poly.pdbx_strand_id
1 'polypeptide(L)'
;MNDICAVTGLFHVLIKTNDLEQTLKFHKGILGLREAPRPDFGQKGAWLACSTPVGEQIIHIWAEGPGMGPTGVTPYGTATIDHVSLMAVGHKAFRERFKKAKLDWREFIIPNTTYWQLFVYDPSGVQMELTFDEGNESGPHGPITPGHQYHPGENFFDRAKYPKL
;
A
#
# COMPACT_ATOMS: atom_id res chain seq x y z
N MET A 1 -10.68 -23.61 32.46
CA MET A 1 -10.61 -23.03 31.09
C MET A 1 -9.13 -22.91 30.78
N ASN A 2 -8.65 -23.54 29.70
CA ASN A 2 -7.26 -23.35 29.28
C ASN A 2 -7.15 -21.94 28.74
N ASP A 3 -6.31 -21.10 29.36
CA ASP A 3 -6.01 -19.76 28.87
C ASP A 3 -5.32 -19.88 27.49
N ILE A 4 -6.05 -19.55 26.42
CA ILE A 4 -5.52 -19.55 25.06
C ILE A 4 -4.70 -18.24 24.89
N CYS A 5 -3.39 -18.39 24.75
CA CYS A 5 -2.49 -17.28 24.40
C CYS A 5 -2.07 -17.48 22.94
N ALA A 6 -2.70 -16.74 22.01
CA ALA A 6 -2.47 -16.90 20.56
C ALA A 6 -2.63 -15.57 19.81
N VAL A 7 -1.82 -15.35 18.77
CA VAL A 7 -2.07 -14.30 17.79
C VAL A 7 -3.23 -14.77 16.90
N THR A 8 -4.26 -13.95 16.74
CA THR A 8 -5.49 -14.31 16.01
C THR A 8 -5.58 -13.65 14.63
N GLY A 9 -4.69 -12.72 14.30
CA GLY A 9 -4.65 -12.07 12.99
C GLY A 9 -3.81 -10.82 12.94
N LEU A 10 -3.62 -10.27 11.76
CA LEU A 10 -3.06 -8.94 11.55
C LEU A 10 -4.18 -7.90 11.71
N PHE A 11 -4.01 -6.94 12.61
CA PHE A 11 -5.02 -5.91 12.87
C PHE A 11 -4.81 -4.69 11.94
N HIS A 12 -3.62 -4.09 11.94
CA HIS A 12 -3.28 -2.99 11.04
C HIS A 12 -1.77 -2.88 10.82
N VAL A 13 -1.38 -2.09 9.84
CA VAL A 13 -0.02 -1.61 9.63
C VAL A 13 0.01 -0.10 9.90
N LEU A 14 0.99 0.39 10.65
CA LEU A 14 1.20 1.81 10.88
C LEU A 14 2.36 2.32 10.02
N ILE A 15 2.08 3.31 9.19
CA ILE A 15 3.05 3.98 8.32
C ILE A 15 3.32 5.37 8.87
N LYS A 16 4.60 5.76 8.93
CA LYS A 16 5.00 7.14 9.22
C LYS A 16 5.25 7.88 7.93
N THR A 17 4.85 9.16 7.87
CA THR A 17 5.07 9.99 6.70
C THR A 17 5.55 11.39 7.06
N ASN A 18 6.42 11.94 6.22
CA ASN A 18 6.84 13.33 6.27
C ASN A 18 5.89 14.26 5.49
N ASP A 19 4.93 13.69 4.72
CA ASP A 19 3.96 14.43 3.91
C ASP A 19 2.59 13.70 3.95
N LEU A 20 1.76 14.11 4.90
CA LEU A 20 0.44 13.50 5.10
C LEU A 20 -0.47 13.70 3.89
N GLU A 21 -0.42 14.87 3.26
CA GLU A 21 -1.30 15.20 2.12
C GLU A 21 -1.03 14.25 0.93
N GLN A 22 0.23 14.11 0.54
CA GLN A 22 0.61 13.21 -0.56
C GLN A 22 0.32 11.75 -0.23
N THR A 23 0.57 11.35 1.03
CA THR A 23 0.27 9.98 1.48
C THR A 23 -1.24 9.70 1.42
N LEU A 24 -2.08 10.63 1.85
CA LEU A 24 -3.53 10.48 1.75
C LEU A 24 -4.02 10.47 0.29
N LYS A 25 -3.46 11.31 -0.58
CA LYS A 25 -3.77 11.27 -2.02
C LYS A 25 -3.43 9.92 -2.64
N PHE A 26 -2.29 9.33 -2.28
CA PHE A 26 -1.92 7.99 -2.73
C PHE A 26 -2.90 6.93 -2.21
N HIS A 27 -3.05 6.80 -0.91
CA HIS A 27 -3.86 5.73 -0.33
C HIS A 27 -5.35 5.85 -0.67
N LYS A 28 -5.91 7.07 -0.70
CA LYS A 28 -7.32 7.30 -1.05
C LYS A 28 -7.53 7.35 -2.56
N GLY A 29 -6.71 8.10 -3.29
CA GLY A 29 -6.91 8.33 -4.72
C GLY A 29 -6.40 7.19 -5.61
N ILE A 30 -5.27 6.58 -5.25
CA ILE A 30 -4.67 5.50 -6.04
C ILE A 30 -5.16 4.13 -5.56
N LEU A 31 -5.01 3.82 -4.26
CA LEU A 31 -5.43 2.51 -3.72
C LEU A 31 -6.93 2.40 -3.50
N GLY A 32 -7.66 3.51 -3.41
CA GLY A 32 -9.11 3.51 -3.20
C GLY A 32 -9.53 3.25 -1.76
N LEU A 33 -8.64 3.43 -0.80
CA LEU A 33 -9.00 3.35 0.62
C LEU A 33 -9.85 4.56 1.01
N ARG A 34 -10.70 4.38 2.02
CA ARG A 34 -11.48 5.47 2.60
C ARG A 34 -10.92 5.87 3.97
N GLU A 35 -11.00 7.13 4.29
CA GLU A 35 -10.66 7.61 5.62
C GLU A 35 -11.74 7.18 6.62
N ALA A 36 -11.31 6.68 7.78
CA ALA A 36 -12.16 6.22 8.87
C ALA A 36 -12.08 7.16 10.08
N PRO A 37 -13.11 7.22 10.93
CA PRO A 37 -13.06 7.96 12.18
C PRO A 37 -11.85 7.54 13.02
N ARG A 38 -11.15 8.53 13.58
CA ARG A 38 -9.95 8.35 14.36
C ARG A 38 -10.06 9.16 15.65
N PRO A 39 -9.78 8.57 16.84
CA PRO A 39 -9.67 9.34 18.07
C PRO A 39 -8.54 10.38 17.98
N ASP A 40 -8.66 11.45 18.75
CA ASP A 40 -7.56 12.40 18.92
C ASP A 40 -6.50 11.82 19.87
N PHE A 41 -5.32 11.60 19.33
CA PHE A 41 -4.17 11.11 20.11
C PHE A 41 -3.13 12.20 20.39
N GLY A 42 -3.44 13.48 20.09
CA GLY A 42 -2.42 14.53 20.08
C GLY A 42 -1.32 14.30 19.03
N GLN A 43 -1.59 13.41 18.07
CA GLN A 43 -0.70 12.98 16.99
C GLN A 43 -1.41 13.19 15.66
N LYS A 44 -0.85 13.97 14.75
CA LYS A 44 -1.41 14.15 13.41
C LYS A 44 -1.32 12.85 12.60
N GLY A 45 -2.35 12.54 11.85
CA GLY A 45 -2.40 11.31 11.05
C GLY A 45 -3.79 10.95 10.59
N ALA A 46 -3.97 9.72 10.10
CA ALA A 46 -5.24 9.21 9.61
C ALA A 46 -5.38 7.70 9.86
N TRP A 47 -6.61 7.22 9.87
CA TRP A 47 -6.93 5.81 9.76
C TRP A 47 -7.61 5.54 8.43
N LEU A 48 -7.16 4.51 7.73
CA LEU A 48 -7.63 4.15 6.40
C LEU A 48 -8.18 2.74 6.40
N ALA A 49 -9.36 2.58 5.81
CA ALA A 49 -10.11 1.34 5.74
C ALA A 49 -10.34 0.90 4.30
N CYS A 50 -10.55 -0.39 4.08
CA CYS A 50 -11.01 -0.91 2.81
C CYS A 50 -12.36 -0.29 2.42
N SER A 51 -12.62 -0.16 1.12
CA SER A 51 -13.86 0.40 0.58
C SER A 51 -15.05 -0.56 0.62
N THR A 52 -14.83 -1.80 1.06
CA THR A 52 -15.89 -2.81 1.21
C THR A 52 -16.72 -2.58 2.49
N PRO A 53 -17.98 -3.09 2.56
CA PRO A 53 -18.85 -2.91 3.73
C PRO A 53 -18.28 -3.44 5.06
N VAL A 54 -17.37 -4.40 5.00
CA VAL A 54 -16.69 -5.01 6.17
C VAL A 54 -15.37 -4.27 6.48
N GLY A 55 -15.22 -3.06 5.98
CA GLY A 55 -13.97 -2.32 5.95
C GLY A 55 -13.34 -2.07 7.31
N GLU A 56 -12.42 -2.91 7.70
CA GLU A 56 -11.53 -2.67 8.83
C GLU A 56 -10.50 -1.59 8.49
N GLN A 57 -10.03 -0.90 9.52
CA GLN A 57 -8.97 0.10 9.41
C GLN A 57 -7.63 -0.61 9.32
N ILE A 58 -7.17 -0.85 8.11
CA ILE A 58 -5.99 -1.68 7.84
C ILE A 58 -4.68 -0.91 7.79
N ILE A 59 -4.74 0.41 7.50
CA ILE A 59 -3.57 1.28 7.47
C ILE A 59 -3.79 2.44 8.44
N HIS A 60 -2.89 2.60 9.40
CA HIS A 60 -2.80 3.80 10.23
C HIS A 60 -1.64 4.66 9.74
N ILE A 61 -1.81 5.98 9.74
CA ILE A 61 -0.78 6.93 9.33
C ILE A 61 -0.49 7.88 10.47
N TRP A 62 0.80 8.07 10.76
CA TRP A 62 1.31 9.12 11.63
C TRP A 62 2.13 10.12 10.84
N ALA A 63 1.84 11.41 11.10
CA ALA A 63 2.58 12.54 10.55
C ALA A 63 2.65 13.63 11.61
N GLU A 64 3.79 14.26 11.78
CA GLU A 64 4.06 15.27 12.81
C GLU A 64 3.74 14.78 14.25
N GLY A 65 4.31 15.40 15.26
CA GLY A 65 4.06 15.06 16.66
C GLY A 65 4.93 13.93 17.23
N PRO A 66 4.64 13.46 18.45
CA PRO A 66 5.52 12.55 19.21
C PRO A 66 5.82 11.22 18.51
N GLY A 67 4.90 10.70 17.73
CA GLY A 67 5.05 9.44 17.01
C GLY A 67 6.15 9.44 15.94
N MET A 68 6.61 10.61 15.50
CA MET A 68 7.68 10.74 14.52
C MET A 68 9.08 10.56 15.14
N GLY A 69 9.15 10.48 16.47
CA GLY A 69 10.42 10.36 17.21
C GLY A 69 11.13 11.70 17.40
N PRO A 70 12.35 11.68 17.97
CA PRO A 70 13.01 12.90 18.44
C PRO A 70 13.41 13.88 17.32
N THR A 71 13.58 13.41 16.08
CA THR A 71 13.95 14.25 14.94
C THR A 71 12.74 14.89 14.24
N GLY A 72 11.53 14.44 14.55
CA GLY A 72 10.28 14.89 13.89
C GLY A 72 10.15 14.43 12.43
N VAL A 73 11.10 13.65 11.91
CA VAL A 73 11.09 13.11 10.54
C VAL A 73 11.31 11.61 10.53
N THR A 74 10.75 10.94 9.53
CA THR A 74 10.95 9.50 9.32
C THR A 74 11.87 9.27 8.09
N PRO A 75 12.73 8.25 8.10
CA PRO A 75 13.41 7.81 6.89
C PRO A 75 12.39 7.28 5.87
N TYR A 76 12.79 7.25 4.61
CA TYR A 76 11.99 6.63 3.54
C TYR A 76 12.25 5.13 3.47
N GLY A 77 11.20 4.35 3.12
CA GLY A 77 11.29 2.91 3.00
C GLY A 77 10.89 2.14 4.25
N THR A 78 11.00 0.84 4.20
CA THR A 78 10.46 -0.10 5.20
C THR A 78 11.52 -0.89 5.97
N ALA A 79 12.80 -0.65 5.71
CA ALA A 79 13.93 -1.38 6.30
C ALA A 79 13.84 -2.90 6.03
N THR A 80 13.62 -3.74 7.05
CA THR A 80 13.52 -5.21 6.92
C THR A 80 12.15 -5.72 6.48
N ILE A 81 11.13 -4.86 6.44
CA ILE A 81 9.82 -5.20 5.87
C ILE A 81 9.91 -4.90 4.37
N ASP A 82 9.80 -5.93 3.53
CA ASP A 82 9.88 -5.76 2.07
C ASP A 82 8.68 -4.98 1.52
N HIS A 83 7.46 -5.49 1.76
CA HIS A 83 6.23 -4.85 1.30
C HIS A 83 5.03 -5.10 2.22
N VAL A 84 3.96 -4.39 1.95
CA VAL A 84 2.62 -4.61 2.52
C VAL A 84 1.71 -5.11 1.40
N SER A 85 1.18 -6.34 1.54
CA SER A 85 0.28 -6.93 0.55
C SER A 85 -1.19 -6.71 0.91
N LEU A 86 -1.96 -6.28 -0.08
CA LEU A 86 -3.40 -6.04 0.00
C LEU A 86 -4.13 -6.83 -1.08
N MET A 87 -5.19 -7.53 -0.71
CA MET A 87 -6.11 -8.11 -1.70
C MET A 87 -6.85 -6.99 -2.43
N ALA A 88 -6.93 -7.09 -3.76
CA ALA A 88 -7.55 -6.09 -4.61
C ALA A 88 -8.37 -6.73 -5.74
N VAL A 89 -9.20 -5.94 -6.39
CA VAL A 89 -9.92 -6.29 -7.62
C VAL A 89 -9.76 -5.18 -8.64
N GLY A 90 -9.78 -5.52 -9.94
CA GLY A 90 -9.65 -4.55 -11.01
C GLY A 90 -8.20 -4.27 -11.43
N HIS A 91 -7.40 -5.31 -11.61
CA HIS A 91 -5.99 -5.25 -12.02
C HIS A 91 -5.75 -4.27 -13.19
N LYS A 92 -6.52 -4.37 -14.26
CA LYS A 92 -6.41 -3.48 -15.41
C LYS A 92 -6.68 -2.01 -15.04
N ALA A 93 -7.66 -1.75 -14.18
CA ALA A 93 -8.00 -0.39 -13.75
C ALA A 93 -6.89 0.21 -12.88
N PHE A 94 -6.22 -0.59 -12.03
CA PHE A 94 -5.06 -0.13 -11.26
C PHE A 94 -3.88 0.25 -12.17
N ARG A 95 -3.56 -0.54 -13.18
CA ARG A 95 -2.52 -0.19 -14.16
C ARG A 95 -2.79 1.16 -14.83
N GLU A 96 -4.04 1.41 -15.25
CA GLU A 96 -4.42 2.69 -15.85
C GLU A 96 -4.33 3.86 -14.84
N ARG A 97 -4.67 3.64 -13.55
CA ARG A 97 -4.46 4.64 -12.49
C ARG A 97 -2.98 4.97 -12.31
N PHE A 98 -2.11 3.97 -12.27
CA PHE A 98 -0.67 4.18 -12.12
C PHE A 98 -0.11 4.98 -13.29
N LYS A 99 -0.47 4.64 -14.53
CA LYS A 99 -0.10 5.40 -15.73
C LYS A 99 -0.57 6.84 -15.65
N LYS A 100 -1.84 7.07 -15.33
CA LYS A 100 -2.43 8.42 -15.21
C LYS A 100 -1.74 9.24 -14.14
N ALA A 101 -1.40 8.64 -13.02
CA ALA A 101 -0.68 9.28 -11.91
C ALA A 101 0.83 9.38 -12.15
N LYS A 102 1.35 8.84 -13.26
CA LYS A 102 2.80 8.76 -13.58
C LYS A 102 3.61 8.05 -12.49
N LEU A 103 2.99 7.11 -11.81
CA LEU A 103 3.67 6.23 -10.87
C LEU A 103 4.45 5.16 -11.62
N ASP A 104 5.63 4.80 -11.13
CA ASP A 104 6.33 3.60 -11.56
C ASP A 104 5.77 2.39 -10.81
N TRP A 105 5.69 1.22 -11.48
CA TRP A 105 5.17 -0.01 -10.88
C TRP A 105 5.86 -1.24 -11.47
N ARG A 106 5.69 -2.40 -10.81
CA ARG A 106 6.11 -3.70 -11.33
C ARG A 106 4.94 -4.67 -11.31
N GLU A 107 5.03 -5.70 -12.16
CA GLU A 107 4.02 -6.73 -12.35
C GLU A 107 4.63 -8.11 -12.16
N PHE A 108 3.88 -9.00 -11.52
CA PHE A 108 4.28 -10.40 -11.35
C PHE A 108 3.06 -11.32 -11.46
N ILE A 109 3.26 -12.47 -12.09
CA ILE A 109 2.29 -13.56 -12.12
C ILE A 109 2.90 -14.68 -11.29
N ILE A 110 2.24 -15.07 -10.19
CA ILE A 110 2.76 -16.12 -9.32
C ILE A 110 2.60 -17.46 -10.04
N PRO A 111 3.71 -18.17 -10.35
CA PRO A 111 3.65 -19.40 -11.08
C PRO A 111 2.77 -20.48 -10.41
N ASN A 112 1.97 -21.18 -11.22
CA ASN A 112 1.08 -22.27 -10.75
C ASN A 112 0.00 -21.83 -9.74
N THR A 113 -0.38 -20.56 -9.76
CA THR A 113 -1.49 -20.01 -8.98
C THR A 113 -2.41 -19.17 -9.85
N THR A 114 -3.55 -18.72 -9.27
CA THR A 114 -4.47 -17.77 -9.89
C THR A 114 -4.14 -16.31 -9.53
N TYR A 115 -2.99 -16.06 -8.88
CA TYR A 115 -2.68 -14.74 -8.36
C TYR A 115 -1.78 -13.93 -9.29
N TRP A 116 -2.19 -12.68 -9.50
CA TRP A 116 -1.46 -11.63 -10.19
C TRP A 116 -1.13 -10.52 -9.22
N GLN A 117 0.01 -9.88 -9.39
CA GLN A 117 0.48 -8.87 -8.44
C GLN A 117 0.92 -7.60 -9.16
N LEU A 118 0.61 -6.45 -8.57
CA LEU A 118 1.14 -5.15 -8.91
C LEU A 118 1.89 -4.58 -7.70
N PHE A 119 3.10 -4.13 -7.92
CA PHE A 119 3.93 -3.47 -6.90
C PHE A 119 4.06 -2.00 -7.23
N VAL A 120 3.83 -1.14 -6.25
CA VAL A 120 3.93 0.31 -6.38
C VAL A 120 4.40 0.90 -5.06
N TYR A 121 5.18 1.96 -5.10
CA TYR A 121 5.59 2.64 -3.87
C TYR A 121 4.63 3.76 -3.50
N ASP A 122 4.37 3.91 -2.20
CA ASP A 122 3.72 5.10 -1.66
C ASP A 122 4.73 6.27 -1.58
N PRO A 123 4.29 7.52 -1.27
CA PRO A 123 5.19 8.67 -1.17
C PRO A 123 6.25 8.57 -0.08
N SER A 124 6.08 7.67 0.88
CA SER A 124 7.04 7.43 1.98
C SER A 124 8.07 6.34 1.62
N GLY A 125 7.97 5.73 0.43
CA GLY A 125 8.81 4.63 -0.01
C GLY A 125 8.40 3.28 0.57
N VAL A 126 7.16 3.14 1.03
CA VAL A 126 6.58 1.85 1.41
C VAL A 126 6.12 1.13 0.14
N GLN A 127 6.68 -0.05 -0.12
CA GLN A 127 6.23 -0.88 -1.24
C GLN A 127 4.88 -1.50 -0.91
N MET A 128 3.89 -1.18 -1.73
CA MET A 128 2.56 -1.77 -1.67
C MET A 128 2.44 -2.83 -2.74
N GLU A 129 2.08 -4.04 -2.35
CA GLU A 129 1.68 -5.11 -3.25
C GLU A 129 0.16 -5.17 -3.33
N LEU A 130 -0.38 -5.18 -4.52
CA LEU A 130 -1.80 -5.47 -4.76
C LEU A 130 -1.90 -6.85 -5.36
N THR A 131 -2.53 -7.78 -4.66
CA THR A 131 -2.75 -9.15 -5.11
C THR A 131 -4.16 -9.31 -5.63
N PHE A 132 -4.30 -9.86 -6.83
CA PHE A 132 -5.57 -10.08 -7.54
C PHE A 132 -5.75 -11.58 -7.77
N ASP A 133 -6.93 -12.10 -7.51
CA ASP A 133 -7.30 -13.47 -7.89
C ASP A 133 -7.98 -13.44 -9.26
N GLU A 134 -7.43 -14.18 -10.22
CA GLU A 134 -7.96 -14.30 -11.59
C GLU A 134 -9.46 -14.58 -11.63
N GLY A 135 -9.98 -15.40 -10.70
CA GLY A 135 -11.40 -15.71 -10.61
C GLY A 135 -12.31 -14.52 -10.33
N ASN A 136 -11.75 -13.42 -9.84
CA ASN A 136 -12.46 -12.17 -9.53
C ASN A 136 -12.22 -11.06 -10.58
N GLU A 137 -11.45 -11.34 -11.63
CA GLU A 137 -11.10 -10.36 -12.65
C GLU A 137 -11.92 -10.53 -13.93
N SER A 138 -12.10 -9.43 -14.67
CA SER A 138 -12.86 -9.40 -15.94
C SER A 138 -12.03 -9.85 -17.15
N GLY A 139 -11.47 -11.05 -17.11
CA GLY A 139 -10.69 -11.65 -18.21
C GLY A 139 -9.24 -11.90 -17.87
N PRO A 140 -8.46 -12.46 -18.79
CA PRO A 140 -7.10 -12.90 -18.54
C PRO A 140 -6.15 -11.71 -18.30
N HIS A 141 -5.07 -11.98 -17.58
CA HIS A 141 -4.03 -10.98 -17.28
C HIS A 141 -3.48 -10.29 -18.53
N GLY A 142 -3.25 -11.04 -19.58
CA GLY A 142 -2.47 -10.60 -20.72
C GLY A 142 -0.95 -10.61 -20.45
N PRO A 143 -0.13 -10.10 -21.37
CA PRO A 143 1.31 -10.01 -21.15
C PRO A 143 1.65 -8.94 -20.10
N ILE A 144 2.73 -9.17 -19.34
CA ILE A 144 3.32 -8.14 -18.49
C ILE A 144 3.75 -6.95 -19.35
N THR A 145 3.50 -5.75 -18.87
CA THR A 145 3.91 -4.52 -19.57
C THR A 145 5.44 -4.52 -19.76
N PRO A 146 5.96 -4.29 -20.98
CA PRO A 146 7.41 -4.24 -21.19
C PRO A 146 8.12 -3.28 -20.22
N GLY A 147 9.18 -3.76 -19.58
CA GLY A 147 9.93 -3.00 -18.57
C GLY A 147 9.32 -2.97 -17.18
N HIS A 148 8.17 -3.63 -16.96
CA HIS A 148 7.51 -3.66 -15.65
C HIS A 148 7.58 -5.02 -14.93
N GLN A 149 8.39 -5.97 -15.42
CA GLN A 149 8.59 -7.23 -14.71
C GLN A 149 9.15 -6.97 -13.32
N TYR A 150 8.50 -7.53 -12.28
CA TYR A 150 9.03 -7.49 -10.91
C TYR A 150 10.17 -8.51 -10.75
N HIS A 151 11.22 -8.07 -10.07
CA HIS A 151 12.33 -8.93 -9.64
C HIS A 151 12.51 -8.81 -8.12
N PRO A 152 12.44 -9.92 -7.37
CA PRO A 152 12.62 -9.87 -5.91
C PRO A 152 13.94 -9.18 -5.53
N GLY A 153 13.85 -8.25 -4.58
CA GLY A 153 14.99 -7.45 -4.11
C GLY A 153 15.31 -6.23 -4.97
N GLU A 154 14.59 -5.99 -6.08
CA GLU A 154 14.71 -4.76 -6.85
C GLU A 154 14.05 -3.60 -6.09
N ASN A 155 14.80 -2.52 -5.86
CA ASN A 155 14.23 -1.26 -5.38
C ASN A 155 14.13 -0.29 -6.56
N PHE A 156 12.89 0.03 -6.96
CA PHE A 156 12.59 0.99 -8.03
C PHE A 156 12.02 2.32 -7.50
N PHE A 157 12.09 2.56 -6.18
CA PHE A 157 11.69 3.83 -5.58
C PHE A 157 12.74 4.91 -5.82
N ASP A 158 12.36 5.96 -6.52
CA ASP A 158 13.17 7.17 -6.69
C ASP A 158 12.38 8.39 -6.22
N ARG A 159 12.69 8.85 -5.02
CA ARG A 159 12.00 10.01 -4.42
C ARG A 159 12.11 11.26 -5.28
N ALA A 160 13.23 11.46 -5.97
CA ALA A 160 13.44 12.67 -6.78
C ALA A 160 12.54 12.70 -8.02
N LYS A 161 12.12 11.52 -8.49
CA LYS A 161 11.21 11.34 -9.64
C LYS A 161 9.77 11.02 -9.23
N TYR A 162 9.52 10.85 -7.94
CA TYR A 162 8.17 10.51 -7.47
C TYR A 162 7.18 11.62 -7.83
N PRO A 163 6.06 11.32 -8.50
CA PRO A 163 5.13 12.34 -8.96
C PRO A 163 4.45 13.05 -7.78
N LYS A 164 4.13 14.32 -7.96
CA LYS A 164 3.23 15.04 -7.06
C LYS A 164 1.79 14.63 -7.39
N LEU A 165 1.11 14.00 -6.43
CA LEU A 165 -0.26 13.49 -6.56
C LEU A 165 -1.32 14.57 -6.30
#